data_e1b003f768f8b06629560b9c0b48eb63
#
_entry.id   e1b003f768f8b06629560b9c0b48eb63
#
_cell.length_a   1.000
_cell.length_b   1.000
_cell.length_c   1.000
_cell.angle_alpha   90.00
_cell.angle_beta   90.00
_cell.angle_gamma   90.00
#
_symmetry.space_group_name_H-M   'P 1'
#
loop_
_entity.id
_entity.type
_entity.pdbx_description
1 polymer ?
#
loop_
_entity_poly.entity_id
_entity_poly.type
_entity_poly.pdbx_seq_one_letter_code
_entity_poly.pdbx_strand_id
1 'polypeptide(L)'
;KIDLNLEKPIYLYVGRISKEKSLEDFLKLNLKGTKLLVGDGPSKKKLEKKYTDAVFVGAKKGNELAQCYASSDIFVFPSKTDTFGMVMIEALASGLPVAAYPVPGPIDVFDNFKHNCLDHNLINSIDKARKVSRTDCINYSKKFDWQEVSKLFLSHQTVSRVAK
;
A
#
# COMPACT_ATOMS: atom_id res chain seq x y z
N LYS A 1 6.92 4.16 20.54
CA LYS A 1 5.86 3.19 20.19
C LYS A 1 4.55 3.94 20.13
N ILE A 2 3.91 4.00 18.97
CA ILE A 2 2.48 4.33 18.93
C ILE A 2 1.80 3.09 19.51
N ASP A 3 1.47 3.16 20.79
CA ASP A 3 0.73 2.09 21.46
C ASP A 3 -0.76 2.23 21.09
N LEU A 4 -1.03 1.93 19.84
CA LEU A 4 -2.38 1.75 19.38
C LEU A 4 -2.75 0.33 19.81
N ASN A 5 -3.46 0.21 20.92
CA ASN A 5 -4.05 -1.07 21.33
C ASN A 5 -5.19 -1.44 20.36
N LEU A 6 -4.81 -1.74 19.11
CA LEU A 6 -5.73 -1.98 18.01
C LEU A 6 -6.02 -3.47 17.88
N GLU A 7 -7.28 -3.78 17.64
CA GLU A 7 -7.71 -5.14 17.36
C GLU A 7 -7.12 -5.63 16.03
N LYS A 8 -6.54 -6.82 16.05
CA LYS A 8 -5.96 -7.47 14.86
C LYS A 8 -7.02 -8.28 14.10
N PRO A 9 -6.85 -8.47 12.79
CA PRO A 9 -5.77 -7.91 11.95
C PRO A 9 -5.95 -6.40 11.69
N ILE A 10 -4.83 -5.69 11.53
CA ILE A 10 -4.82 -4.26 11.21
C ILE A 10 -4.66 -4.06 9.70
N TYR A 11 -5.66 -3.42 9.08
CA TYR A 11 -5.68 -3.06 7.67
C TYR A 11 -5.27 -1.60 7.53
N LEU A 12 -4.11 -1.36 6.95
CA LEU A 12 -3.48 -0.04 6.85
C LEU A 12 -3.78 0.62 5.50
N TYR A 13 -4.18 1.87 5.53
CA TYR A 13 -4.08 2.80 4.40
C TYR A 13 -3.13 3.94 4.75
N VAL A 14 -2.27 4.30 3.80
CA VAL A 14 -1.40 5.50 3.91
C VAL A 14 -1.57 6.34 2.66
N GLY A 15 -1.87 7.62 2.84
CA GLY A 15 -1.98 8.55 1.73
C GLY A 15 -2.93 9.71 1.98
N ARG A 16 -3.14 10.53 0.94
CA ARG A 16 -4.08 11.65 0.98
C ARG A 16 -5.51 11.12 1.15
N ILE A 17 -6.25 11.72 2.10
CA ILE A 17 -7.66 11.37 2.36
C ILE A 17 -8.57 12.26 1.52
N SER A 18 -8.85 11.83 0.31
CA SER A 18 -9.59 12.57 -0.71
C SER A 18 -10.48 11.65 -1.55
N LYS A 19 -11.41 12.22 -2.28
CA LYS A 19 -12.46 11.49 -3.01
C LYS A 19 -11.87 10.54 -4.07
N GLU A 20 -10.85 10.98 -4.79
CA GLU A 20 -10.18 10.21 -5.85
C GLU A 20 -9.49 8.93 -5.35
N LYS A 21 -9.21 8.84 -4.05
CA LYS A 21 -8.60 7.65 -3.45
C LYS A 21 -9.59 6.52 -3.14
N SER A 22 -10.86 6.71 -3.44
CA SER A 22 -11.93 5.70 -3.31
C SER A 22 -11.97 5.01 -1.94
N LEU A 23 -11.64 5.75 -0.87
CA LEU A 23 -11.54 5.20 0.49
C LEU A 23 -12.85 4.60 1.01
N GLU A 24 -13.99 5.06 0.52
CA GLU A 24 -15.29 4.48 0.90
C GLU A 24 -15.41 3.01 0.44
N ASP A 25 -14.71 2.59 -0.62
CA ASP A 25 -14.70 1.19 -1.04
C ASP A 25 -14.04 0.27 -0.02
N PHE A 26 -13.03 0.77 0.70
CA PHE A 26 -12.39 0.07 1.81
C PHE A 26 -13.19 0.20 3.11
N LEU A 27 -13.61 1.42 3.44
CA LEU A 27 -14.24 1.72 4.73
C LEU A 27 -15.59 1.01 4.92
N LYS A 28 -16.36 0.80 3.84
CA LYS A 28 -17.66 0.10 3.88
C LYS A 28 -17.55 -1.42 4.06
N LEU A 29 -16.34 -2.01 3.92
CA LEU A 29 -16.17 -3.45 4.07
C LEU A 29 -16.38 -3.87 5.53
N ASN A 30 -17.14 -4.94 5.72
CA ASN A 30 -17.30 -5.57 7.03
C ASN A 30 -16.10 -6.50 7.30
N LEU A 31 -15.06 -5.98 7.95
CA LEU A 31 -13.83 -6.69 8.27
C LEU A 31 -13.69 -6.81 9.78
N LYS A 32 -13.35 -8.01 10.27
CA LYS A 32 -12.90 -8.16 11.66
C LYS A 32 -11.54 -7.50 11.82
N GLY A 33 -11.29 -6.83 12.95
CA GLY A 33 -10.06 -6.10 13.21
C GLY A 33 -10.17 -4.60 12.90
N THR A 34 -9.05 -3.92 12.81
CA THR A 34 -9.00 -2.45 12.73
C THR A 34 -8.67 -1.95 11.33
N LYS A 35 -9.45 -1.02 10.83
CA LYS A 35 -9.12 -0.21 9.65
C LYS A 35 -8.35 1.04 10.11
N LEU A 36 -7.04 1.11 9.82
CA LEU A 36 -6.17 2.20 10.23
C LEU A 36 -5.85 3.10 9.03
N LEU A 37 -6.19 4.38 9.12
CA LEU A 37 -5.92 5.36 8.08
C LEU A 37 -4.88 6.38 8.55
N VAL A 38 -3.77 6.45 7.82
CA VAL A 38 -2.67 7.38 8.04
C VAL A 38 -2.65 8.39 6.91
N GLY A 39 -2.83 9.65 7.23
CA GLY A 39 -2.85 10.73 6.26
C GLY A 39 -3.79 11.85 6.62
N ASP A 40 -3.87 12.83 5.73
CA ASP A 40 -4.79 13.95 5.86
C ASP A 40 -5.39 14.32 4.50
N GLY A 41 -6.43 15.16 4.50
CA GLY A 41 -7.03 15.62 3.26
C GLY A 41 -8.47 16.08 3.42
N PRO A 42 -9.06 16.62 2.34
CA PRO A 42 -10.35 17.29 2.40
C PRO A 42 -11.53 16.38 2.79
N SER A 43 -11.39 15.07 2.60
CA SER A 43 -12.46 14.11 2.93
C SER A 43 -12.38 13.56 4.36
N LYS A 44 -11.28 13.81 5.10
CA LYS A 44 -11.02 13.19 6.41
C LYS A 44 -12.16 13.39 7.39
N LYS A 45 -12.51 14.63 7.71
CA LYS A 45 -13.59 14.94 8.69
C LYS A 45 -14.91 14.27 8.36
N LYS A 46 -15.27 14.23 7.06
CA LYS A 46 -16.49 13.58 6.59
C LYS A 46 -16.43 12.06 6.80
N LEU A 47 -15.32 11.44 6.47
CA LEU A 47 -15.14 9.99 6.60
C LEU A 47 -15.04 9.54 8.06
N GLU A 48 -14.34 10.27 8.93
CA GLU A 48 -14.29 10.03 10.38
C GLU A 48 -15.69 10.03 11.00
N LYS A 49 -16.52 11.01 10.62
CA LYS A 49 -17.90 11.09 11.14
C LYS A 49 -18.78 9.93 10.63
N LYS A 50 -18.54 9.45 9.39
CA LYS A 50 -19.35 8.42 8.75
C LYS A 50 -18.94 6.99 9.15
N TYR A 51 -17.66 6.74 9.35
CA TYR A 51 -17.08 5.43 9.62
C TYR A 51 -16.37 5.41 10.98
N THR A 52 -17.17 5.31 12.04
CA THR A 52 -16.72 5.38 13.44
C THR A 52 -15.98 4.10 13.88
N ASP A 53 -16.05 3.04 13.10
CA ASP A 53 -15.31 1.79 13.27
C ASP A 53 -13.89 1.83 12.70
N ALA A 54 -13.51 2.92 12.04
CA ALA A 54 -12.17 3.14 11.49
C ALA A 54 -11.36 4.14 12.32
N VAL A 55 -10.06 3.91 12.42
CA VAL A 55 -9.13 4.74 13.20
C VAL A 55 -8.35 5.67 12.26
N PHE A 56 -8.48 6.97 12.45
CA PHE A 56 -7.77 8.00 11.68
C PHE A 56 -6.73 8.68 12.56
N VAL A 57 -5.45 8.49 12.26
CA VAL A 57 -4.34 9.00 13.11
C VAL A 57 -3.67 10.26 12.55
N GLY A 58 -4.21 10.83 11.47
CA GLY A 58 -3.61 11.98 10.80
C GLY A 58 -2.36 11.63 10.00
N ALA A 59 -1.71 12.65 9.43
CA ALA A 59 -0.47 12.47 8.70
C ALA A 59 0.67 12.08 9.65
N LYS A 60 1.47 11.06 9.25
CA LYS A 60 2.65 10.59 9.98
C LYS A 60 3.86 10.62 9.06
N LYS A 61 5.08 10.78 9.63
CA LYS A 61 6.35 10.80 8.90
C LYS A 61 7.42 10.05 9.67
N GLY A 62 8.52 9.69 8.98
CA GLY A 62 9.69 9.07 9.59
C GLY A 62 9.33 7.85 10.46
N ASN A 63 9.84 7.81 11.70
CA ASN A 63 9.66 6.67 12.60
C ASN A 63 8.19 6.38 12.95
N GLU A 64 7.33 7.40 13.05
CA GLU A 64 5.92 7.18 13.34
C GLU A 64 5.21 6.47 12.18
N LEU A 65 5.51 6.86 10.95
CA LEU A 65 4.98 6.20 9.76
C LEU A 65 5.50 4.77 9.65
N ALA A 66 6.81 4.56 9.86
CA ALA A 66 7.42 3.23 9.86
C ALA A 66 6.78 2.30 10.92
N GLN A 67 6.43 2.82 12.10
CA GLN A 67 5.72 2.06 13.12
C GLN A 67 4.30 1.68 12.69
N CYS A 68 3.58 2.54 11.97
CA CYS A 68 2.27 2.21 11.41
C CYS A 68 2.37 1.02 10.44
N TYR A 69 3.35 1.04 9.53
CA TYR A 69 3.61 -0.10 8.65
C TYR A 69 3.98 -1.36 9.44
N ALA A 70 4.95 -1.28 10.34
CA ALA A 70 5.45 -2.45 11.09
C ALA A 70 4.38 -3.10 11.99
N SER A 71 3.43 -2.33 12.50
CA SER A 71 2.36 -2.80 13.39
C SER A 71 1.17 -3.39 12.65
N SER A 72 1.07 -3.18 11.35
CA SER A 72 -0.07 -3.60 10.52
C SER A 72 0.13 -4.98 9.91
N ASP A 73 -0.96 -5.55 9.41
CA ASP A 73 -0.98 -6.91 8.87
C ASP A 73 -1.21 -6.93 7.35
N ILE A 74 -2.00 -6.01 6.81
CA ILE A 74 -2.28 -5.88 5.38
C ILE A 74 -2.33 -4.40 5.01
N PHE A 75 -1.70 -4.03 3.92
CA PHE A 75 -1.84 -2.72 3.31
C PHE A 75 -2.99 -2.74 2.30
N VAL A 76 -3.95 -1.82 2.42
CA VAL A 76 -5.09 -1.72 1.50
C VAL A 76 -4.97 -0.46 0.67
N PHE A 77 -4.92 -0.62 -0.66
CA PHE A 77 -4.81 0.46 -1.62
C PHE A 77 -6.05 0.51 -2.54
N PRO A 78 -7.12 1.22 -2.12
CA PRO A 78 -8.39 1.21 -2.83
C PRO A 78 -8.44 2.23 -3.99
N SER A 79 -7.35 2.94 -4.26
CA SER A 79 -7.31 3.94 -5.33
C SER A 79 -7.43 3.30 -6.71
N LYS A 80 -8.19 3.95 -7.60
CA LYS A 80 -8.42 3.52 -8.98
C LYS A 80 -7.71 4.42 -10.01
N THR A 81 -7.07 5.49 -9.55
CA THR A 81 -6.53 6.56 -10.42
C THR A 81 -5.06 6.85 -10.22
N ASP A 82 -4.37 6.16 -9.32
CA ASP A 82 -2.96 6.37 -9.06
C ASP A 82 -2.08 5.78 -10.16
N THR A 83 -1.06 6.55 -10.55
CA THR A 83 -0.13 6.18 -11.63
C THR A 83 1.02 5.30 -11.17
N PHE A 84 1.50 5.40 -9.91
CA PHE A 84 2.63 4.59 -9.44
C PHE A 84 2.51 4.09 -8.00
N GLY A 85 2.02 4.87 -7.05
CA GLY A 85 1.76 4.42 -5.67
C GLY A 85 2.98 3.99 -4.85
N MET A 86 3.95 4.89 -4.63
CA MET A 86 5.14 4.65 -3.77
C MET A 86 4.82 3.99 -2.42
N VAL A 87 3.67 4.32 -1.83
CA VAL A 87 3.21 3.74 -0.55
C VAL A 87 3.03 2.21 -0.59
N MET A 88 2.78 1.63 -1.78
CA MET A 88 2.73 0.17 -1.94
C MET A 88 4.12 -0.44 -1.84
N ILE A 89 5.14 0.22 -2.38
CA ILE A 89 6.54 -0.22 -2.27
C ILE A 89 7.02 -0.09 -0.82
N GLU A 90 6.66 0.99 -0.13
CA GLU A 90 6.93 1.16 1.30
C GLU A 90 6.28 0.05 2.15
N ALA A 91 5.04 -0.32 1.82
CA ALA A 91 4.34 -1.43 2.47
C ALA A 91 5.07 -2.76 2.24
N LEU A 92 5.42 -3.09 0.99
CA LEU A 92 6.17 -4.30 0.66
C LEU A 92 7.53 -4.35 1.36
N ALA A 93 8.27 -3.24 1.38
CA ALA A 93 9.56 -3.13 2.07
C ALA A 93 9.44 -3.32 3.59
N SER A 94 8.28 -2.95 4.15
CA SER A 94 7.94 -3.19 5.56
C SER A 94 7.38 -4.60 5.82
N GLY A 95 7.33 -5.45 4.80
CA GLY A 95 6.80 -6.81 4.89
C GLY A 95 5.28 -6.88 4.89
N LEU A 96 4.56 -5.83 4.47
CA LEU A 96 3.11 -5.89 4.37
C LEU A 96 2.67 -6.37 2.99
N PRO A 97 1.84 -7.41 2.93
CA PRO A 97 1.13 -7.75 1.71
C PRO A 97 0.15 -6.63 1.34
N VAL A 98 0.00 -6.38 0.05
CA VAL A 98 -0.81 -5.29 -0.48
C VAL A 98 -2.05 -5.84 -1.17
N ALA A 99 -3.22 -5.34 -0.77
CA ALA A 99 -4.49 -5.56 -1.43
C ALA A 99 -4.88 -4.31 -2.25
N ALA A 100 -5.12 -4.47 -3.56
CA ALA A 100 -5.43 -3.37 -4.45
C ALA A 100 -6.31 -3.81 -5.63
N TYR A 101 -6.89 -2.83 -6.32
CA TYR A 101 -7.55 -3.06 -7.60
C TYR A 101 -6.51 -3.26 -8.73
N PRO A 102 -6.84 -4.05 -9.78
CA PRO A 102 -5.98 -4.25 -10.95
C PRO A 102 -6.09 -3.03 -11.91
N VAL A 103 -5.54 -1.91 -11.49
CA VAL A 103 -5.43 -0.66 -12.27
C VAL A 103 -3.95 -0.37 -12.56
N PRO A 104 -3.61 0.52 -13.50
CA PRO A 104 -2.24 0.68 -14.00
C PRO A 104 -1.16 0.73 -12.93
N GLY A 105 -1.26 1.62 -11.94
CA GLY A 105 -0.23 1.73 -10.89
C GLY A 105 0.02 0.42 -10.11
N PRO A 106 -1.00 -0.22 -9.52
CA PRO A 106 -0.85 -1.54 -8.91
C PRO A 106 -0.38 -2.63 -9.88
N ILE A 107 -0.87 -2.66 -11.13
CA ILE A 107 -0.40 -3.63 -12.13
C ILE A 107 1.11 -3.49 -12.34
N ASP A 108 1.61 -2.27 -12.54
CA ASP A 108 3.03 -2.01 -12.76
C ASP A 108 3.89 -2.38 -11.52
N VAL A 109 3.40 -2.08 -10.32
CA VAL A 109 4.11 -2.44 -9.07
C VAL A 109 4.16 -3.95 -8.88
N PHE A 110 3.09 -4.69 -9.22
CA PHE A 110 3.00 -6.14 -9.01
C PHE A 110 3.34 -6.97 -10.24
N ASP A 111 3.88 -6.37 -11.30
CA ASP A 111 4.41 -7.10 -12.44
C ASP A 111 5.43 -8.14 -11.98
N ASN A 112 5.25 -9.39 -12.37
CA ASN A 112 6.08 -10.53 -11.97
C ASN A 112 6.11 -10.86 -10.45
N PHE A 113 5.22 -10.31 -9.63
CA PHE A 113 5.05 -10.80 -8.28
C PHE A 113 4.28 -12.12 -8.27
N LYS A 114 4.93 -13.17 -7.81
CA LYS A 114 4.36 -14.53 -7.81
C LYS A 114 3.04 -14.65 -7.01
N HIS A 115 2.81 -13.74 -6.06
CA HIS A 115 1.61 -13.66 -5.26
C HIS A 115 0.74 -12.48 -5.69
N ASN A 116 0.10 -12.61 -6.86
CA ASN A 116 -0.80 -11.57 -7.35
C ASN A 116 -2.04 -11.44 -6.44
N CYS A 117 -2.06 -10.37 -5.65
CA CYS A 117 -3.18 -10.03 -4.76
C CYS A 117 -4.20 -9.08 -5.39
N LEU A 118 -4.00 -8.66 -6.64
CA LEU A 118 -4.93 -7.74 -7.31
C LEU A 118 -6.26 -8.44 -7.63
N ASP A 119 -7.36 -7.71 -7.40
CA ASP A 119 -8.70 -8.21 -7.72
C ASP A 119 -9.67 -7.04 -7.91
N HIS A 120 -10.65 -7.19 -8.80
CA HIS A 120 -11.73 -6.21 -8.98
C HIS A 120 -12.67 -6.12 -7.77
N ASN A 121 -12.65 -7.13 -6.90
CA ASN A 121 -13.31 -7.13 -5.61
C ASN A 121 -12.26 -6.98 -4.50
N LEU A 122 -12.34 -5.89 -3.75
CA LEU A 122 -11.34 -5.56 -2.72
C LEU A 122 -11.30 -6.59 -1.58
N ILE A 123 -12.41 -7.25 -1.25
CA ILE A 123 -12.42 -8.35 -0.26
C ILE A 123 -11.59 -9.53 -0.77
N ASN A 124 -11.79 -9.94 -2.02
CA ASN A 124 -11.00 -11.02 -2.62
C ASN A 124 -9.51 -10.67 -2.64
N SER A 125 -9.18 -9.42 -2.94
CA SER A 125 -7.81 -8.92 -2.90
C SER A 125 -7.21 -9.02 -1.49
N ILE A 126 -7.95 -8.63 -0.45
CA ILE A 126 -7.55 -8.77 0.95
C ILE A 126 -7.35 -10.24 1.32
N ASP A 127 -8.24 -11.13 0.91
CA ASP A 127 -8.13 -12.56 1.20
C ASP A 127 -6.94 -13.23 0.51
N LYS A 128 -6.58 -12.78 -0.69
CA LYS A 128 -5.33 -13.16 -1.36
C LYS A 128 -4.11 -12.65 -0.58
N ALA A 129 -4.12 -11.38 -0.19
CA ALA A 129 -3.04 -10.75 0.56
C ALA A 129 -2.75 -11.44 1.91
N ARG A 130 -3.77 -11.92 2.61
CA ARG A 130 -3.61 -12.68 3.88
C ARG A 130 -2.74 -13.93 3.75
N LYS A 131 -2.59 -14.48 2.55
CA LYS A 131 -1.82 -15.72 2.28
C LYS A 131 -0.36 -15.46 1.94
N VAL A 132 0.02 -14.20 1.78
CA VAL A 132 1.38 -13.81 1.38
C VAL A 132 2.26 -13.64 2.61
N SER A 133 3.46 -14.20 2.58
CA SER A 133 4.41 -14.08 3.68
C SER A 133 5.07 -12.69 3.70
N ARG A 134 5.41 -12.19 4.89
CA ARG A 134 6.18 -10.95 5.05
C ARG A 134 7.54 -11.03 4.33
N THR A 135 8.17 -12.19 4.36
CA THR A 135 9.46 -12.44 3.70
C THR A 135 9.36 -12.30 2.18
N ASP A 136 8.30 -12.83 1.57
CA ASP A 136 8.07 -12.66 0.13
C ASP A 136 7.88 -11.20 -0.26
N CYS A 137 7.16 -10.42 0.55
CA CYS A 137 6.98 -8.98 0.34
C CYS A 137 8.33 -8.22 0.37
N ILE A 138 9.14 -8.46 1.42
CA ILE A 138 10.45 -7.81 1.58
C ILE A 138 11.38 -8.21 0.42
N ASN A 139 11.43 -9.48 0.05
CA ASN A 139 12.29 -9.93 -1.04
C ASN A 139 11.87 -9.30 -2.37
N TYR A 140 10.58 -9.20 -2.62
CA TYR A 140 10.07 -8.58 -3.83
C TYR A 140 10.34 -7.07 -3.88
N SER A 141 10.27 -6.36 -2.74
CA SER A 141 10.53 -4.92 -2.70
C SER A 141 11.95 -4.53 -3.10
N LYS A 142 12.93 -5.43 -2.96
CA LYS A 142 14.34 -5.19 -3.31
C LYS A 142 14.53 -4.80 -4.77
N LYS A 143 13.65 -5.23 -5.69
CA LYS A 143 13.73 -4.83 -7.10
C LYS A 143 13.51 -3.32 -7.33
N PHE A 144 12.93 -2.62 -6.34
CA PHE A 144 12.68 -1.17 -6.39
C PHE A 144 13.79 -0.36 -5.70
N ASP A 145 14.91 -0.99 -5.30
CA ASP A 145 16.05 -0.28 -4.73
C ASP A 145 16.65 0.68 -5.78
N TRP A 146 16.98 1.90 -5.33
CA TRP A 146 17.59 2.92 -6.17
C TRP A 146 18.89 2.44 -6.84
N GLN A 147 19.66 1.56 -6.20
CA GLN A 147 20.87 0.99 -6.78
C GLN A 147 20.55 0.12 -8.00
N GLU A 148 19.51 -0.70 -7.93
CA GLU A 148 19.07 -1.56 -9.05
C GLU A 148 18.46 -0.72 -10.18
N VAL A 149 17.64 0.26 -9.86
CA VAL A 149 17.06 1.20 -10.84
C VAL A 149 18.16 2.01 -11.54
N SER A 150 19.18 2.47 -10.80
CA SER A 150 20.30 3.20 -11.37
C SER A 150 21.16 2.33 -12.29
N LYS A 151 21.42 1.08 -11.93
CA LYS A 151 22.16 0.11 -12.80
C LYS A 151 21.40 -0.13 -14.11
N LEU A 152 20.08 -0.32 -14.03
CA LEU A 152 19.24 -0.52 -15.22
C LEU A 152 19.30 0.71 -16.15
N PHE A 153 19.18 1.90 -15.58
CA PHE A 153 19.27 3.16 -16.35
C PHE A 153 20.63 3.34 -17.03
N LEU A 154 21.72 3.07 -16.32
CA LEU A 154 23.07 3.15 -16.87
C LEU A 154 23.32 2.12 -17.98
N SER A 155 22.77 0.90 -17.84
CA SER A 155 22.90 -0.15 -18.87
C SER A 155 22.22 0.23 -20.19
N HIS A 156 21.08 0.94 -20.14
CA HIS A 156 20.39 1.44 -21.33
C HIS A 156 21.13 2.61 -22.01
N GLN A 157 21.88 3.41 -21.27
CA GLN A 157 22.68 4.52 -21.85
C GLN A 157 23.92 4.02 -22.60
N THR A 158 24.50 2.88 -22.22
CA THR A 158 25.65 2.30 -22.90
C THR A 158 25.30 1.71 -24.27
N VAL A 159 24.09 1.24 -24.49
CA VAL A 159 23.61 0.72 -25.78
C VAL A 159 23.43 1.81 -26.83
N SER A 160 23.10 3.05 -26.43
CA SER A 160 22.86 4.16 -27.36
C SER A 160 24.15 4.83 -27.89
N ARG A 161 25.33 4.46 -27.38
CA ARG A 161 26.63 5.04 -27.81
C ARG A 161 27.40 4.20 -28.86
N VAL A 162 26.89 3.04 -29.24
CA VAL A 162 27.57 2.13 -30.19
C VAL A 162 27.00 2.24 -31.63
N ALA A 163 25.97 3.08 -31.84
CA ALA A 163 25.40 3.37 -33.17
C ALA A 163 25.79 4.78 -33.64
N LYS A 164 27.06 4.98 -34.02
CA LYS A 164 27.56 6.04 -34.92
C LYS A 164 28.73 5.51 -35.70
#